data_7ddaa91704c983d8751bd0586fe9bc24
#
_entry.id   7ddaa91704c983d8751bd0586fe9bc24
#
_cell.length_a   1.000
_cell.length_b   1.000
_cell.length_c   1.000
_cell.angle_alpha   90.00
_cell.angle_beta   90.00
_cell.angle_gamma   90.00
#
_symmetry.space_group_name_H-M   'P 1'
#
loop_
_entity.id
_entity.type
_entity.pdbx_description
1 polymer ?
#
loop_
_entity_poly.entity_id
_entity_poly.type
_entity_poly.pdbx_seq_one_letter_code
_entity_poly.pdbx_strand_id
1 'polypeptide(L)'
;MKQVFEVFKPEIVFHLAAQPIVRESYENPRDTYETNVMGTVNILEAIRQTNTVRSFLNVTTDKVYENKEWEWGYRENEELNGFDPYSNSKSCSELVTSCYHKSFLADMNVAVSTARAGNVIGGGDFAADRIIPDCIRSAMQQKDIIVRNPYSTRPYQHVLEPVVAYLMIAQAQYMDRKYAGNYNVGPDTS
;
A
#
# COMPACT_ATOMS: atom_id res chain seq x y z
N MET A 1 -3.59 10.52 16.82
CA MET A 1 -4.29 9.30 16.40
C MET A 1 -5.17 8.72 17.52
N LYS A 2 -4.63 8.48 18.72
CA LYS A 2 -5.38 7.90 19.86
C LYS A 2 -6.73 8.58 20.11
N GLN A 3 -6.78 9.92 20.22
CA GLN A 3 -8.04 10.66 20.44
C GLN A 3 -9.10 10.40 19.36
N VAL A 4 -8.68 10.24 18.09
CA VAL A 4 -9.62 9.93 17.00
C VAL A 4 -10.28 8.56 17.24
N PHE A 5 -9.49 7.56 17.60
CA PHE A 5 -10.00 6.22 17.89
C PHE A 5 -10.90 6.19 19.13
N GLU A 6 -10.57 6.94 20.16
CA GLU A 6 -11.41 7.06 21.38
C GLU A 6 -12.77 7.70 21.10
N VAL A 7 -12.81 8.71 20.22
CA VAL A 7 -14.03 9.44 19.87
C VAL A 7 -14.89 8.66 18.88
N PHE A 8 -14.31 8.20 17.77
CA PHE A 8 -15.06 7.61 16.66
C PHE A 8 -15.25 6.09 16.80
N LYS A 9 -14.44 5.41 17.63
CA LYS A 9 -14.51 3.96 17.89
C LYS A 9 -14.64 3.14 16.59
N PRO A 10 -13.71 3.28 15.62
CA PRO A 10 -13.82 2.60 14.34
C PRO A 10 -13.76 1.09 14.53
N GLU A 11 -14.57 0.36 13.77
CA GLU A 11 -14.53 -1.10 13.70
C GLU A 11 -13.70 -1.58 12.50
N ILE A 12 -13.62 -0.76 11.45
CA ILE A 12 -12.84 -1.03 10.24
C ILE A 12 -11.86 0.13 10.02
N VAL A 13 -10.60 -0.20 9.77
CA VAL A 13 -9.54 0.79 9.54
C VAL A 13 -8.82 0.47 8.24
N PHE A 14 -8.74 1.47 7.36
CA PHE A 14 -7.92 1.45 6.14
C PHE A 14 -6.72 2.38 6.32
N HIS A 15 -5.52 1.86 6.14
CA HIS A 15 -4.30 2.65 6.16
C HIS A 15 -3.77 2.84 4.74
N LEU A 16 -4.12 3.98 4.12
CA LEU A 16 -3.69 4.35 2.77
C LEU A 16 -2.66 5.48 2.80
N ALA A 17 -2.44 6.11 3.96
CA ALA A 17 -1.54 7.24 4.08
C ALA A 17 -0.08 6.81 3.86
N ALA A 18 0.60 7.50 2.96
CA ALA A 18 2.01 7.24 2.66
C ALA A 18 2.65 8.44 1.96
N GLN A 19 3.99 8.52 2.00
CA GLN A 19 4.78 9.22 1.00
C GLN A 19 4.99 8.24 -0.17
N PRO A 20 4.34 8.42 -1.36
CA PRO A 20 4.28 7.41 -2.41
C PRO A 20 5.25 7.64 -3.57
N ILE A 21 6.03 8.72 -3.56
CA ILE A 21 6.87 9.14 -4.69
C ILE A 21 8.27 8.56 -4.53
N VAL A 22 8.65 7.66 -5.46
CA VAL A 22 9.97 7.01 -5.44
C VAL A 22 11.11 8.04 -5.49
N ARG A 23 11.01 9.04 -6.37
CA ARG A 23 12.05 10.06 -6.51
C ARG A 23 12.23 10.88 -5.23
N GLU A 24 11.15 11.31 -4.61
CA GLU A 24 11.16 11.99 -3.32
C GLU A 24 11.82 11.13 -2.22
N SER A 25 11.65 9.81 -2.29
CA SER A 25 12.26 8.91 -1.32
C SER A 25 13.79 8.85 -1.39
N TYR A 26 14.39 9.15 -2.55
CA TYR A 26 15.84 9.30 -2.68
C TYR A 26 16.36 10.63 -2.16
N GLU A 27 15.56 11.70 -2.30
CA GLU A 27 15.91 13.03 -1.81
C GLU A 27 15.71 13.13 -0.29
N ASN A 28 14.62 12.54 0.22
CA ASN A 28 14.21 12.59 1.63
C ASN A 28 13.92 11.19 2.20
N PRO A 29 14.93 10.28 2.28
CA PRO A 29 14.71 8.91 2.72
C PRO A 29 14.22 8.83 4.16
N ARG A 30 14.74 9.65 5.07
CA ARG A 30 14.32 9.68 6.47
C ARG A 30 12.83 9.97 6.61
N ASP A 31 12.34 11.00 5.94
CA ASP A 31 10.93 11.40 6.01
C ASP A 31 10.02 10.34 5.39
N THR A 32 10.51 9.65 4.36
CA THR A 32 9.82 8.51 3.75
C THR A 32 9.65 7.36 4.75
N TYR A 33 10.69 6.98 5.49
CA TYR A 33 10.59 5.95 6.52
C TYR A 33 9.75 6.41 7.71
N GLU A 34 9.91 7.64 8.15
CA GLU A 34 9.10 8.19 9.25
C GLU A 34 7.61 8.19 8.89
N THR A 35 7.25 8.60 7.68
CA THR A 35 5.87 8.59 7.21
C THR A 35 5.35 7.17 7.02
N ASN A 36 6.07 6.31 6.30
CA ASN A 36 5.53 5.03 5.87
C ASN A 36 5.65 3.94 6.94
N VAL A 37 6.73 3.90 7.70
CA VAL A 37 6.95 2.90 8.74
C VAL A 37 6.39 3.36 10.07
N MET A 38 6.82 4.54 10.55
CA MET A 38 6.34 5.04 11.84
C MET A 38 4.87 5.44 11.78
N GLY A 39 4.38 5.93 10.63
CA GLY A 39 2.94 6.12 10.41
C GLY A 39 2.16 4.83 10.57
N THR A 40 2.66 3.71 10.04
CA THR A 40 2.06 2.37 10.22
C THR A 40 2.10 1.95 11.70
N VAL A 41 3.24 2.12 12.38
CA VAL A 41 3.37 1.85 13.82
C VAL A 41 2.33 2.64 14.61
N ASN A 42 2.16 3.93 14.32
CA ASN A 42 1.23 4.81 15.04
C ASN A 42 -0.23 4.38 14.88
N ILE A 43 -0.61 3.88 13.69
CA ILE A 43 -1.96 3.32 13.47
C ILE A 43 -2.12 2.01 14.25
N LEU A 44 -1.16 1.10 14.15
CA LEU A 44 -1.20 -0.19 14.84
C LEU A 44 -1.22 -0.01 16.37
N GLU A 45 -0.49 0.96 16.92
CA GLU A 45 -0.55 1.32 18.34
C GLU A 45 -1.94 1.87 18.74
N ALA A 46 -2.55 2.70 17.89
CA ALA A 46 -3.91 3.18 18.14
C ALA A 46 -4.92 2.02 18.16
N ILE A 47 -4.80 1.06 17.23
CA ILE A 47 -5.63 -0.15 17.19
C ILE A 47 -5.40 -0.98 18.46
N ARG A 48 -4.14 -1.23 18.82
CA ARG A 48 -3.76 -2.02 20.01
C ARG A 48 -4.29 -1.43 21.32
N GLN A 49 -4.40 -0.10 21.41
CA GLN A 49 -4.89 0.61 22.59
C GLN A 49 -6.41 0.76 22.63
N THR A 50 -7.11 0.29 21.62
CA THR A 50 -8.59 0.35 21.55
C THR A 50 -9.14 -1.06 21.28
N ASN A 51 -10.32 -1.37 21.79
CA ASN A 51 -10.95 -2.69 21.62
C ASN A 51 -12.10 -2.66 20.63
N THR A 52 -12.14 -1.67 19.73
CA THR A 52 -13.26 -1.49 18.80
C THR A 52 -12.97 -2.03 17.41
N VAL A 53 -11.69 -2.02 16.98
CA VAL A 53 -11.30 -2.44 15.65
C VAL A 53 -11.40 -3.96 15.50
N ARG A 54 -12.07 -4.40 14.44
CA ARG A 54 -12.23 -5.79 14.04
C ARG A 54 -11.54 -6.13 12.73
N SER A 55 -11.39 -5.14 11.86
CA SER A 55 -10.78 -5.31 10.54
C SER A 55 -9.79 -4.17 10.27
N PHE A 56 -8.54 -4.52 9.96
CA PHE A 56 -7.49 -3.58 9.56
C PHE A 56 -6.92 -3.99 8.22
N LEU A 57 -6.87 -3.06 7.27
CA LEU A 57 -6.23 -3.23 5.98
C LEU A 57 -5.09 -2.21 5.81
N ASN A 58 -3.86 -2.69 5.67
CA ASN A 58 -2.72 -1.89 5.29
C ASN A 58 -2.51 -1.93 3.77
N VAL A 59 -2.65 -0.79 3.11
CA VAL A 59 -2.43 -0.68 1.67
C VAL A 59 -0.95 -0.41 1.40
N THR A 60 -0.31 -1.32 0.67
CA THR A 60 1.09 -1.25 0.33
C THR A 60 1.30 -1.15 -1.19
N THR A 61 2.23 -1.84 -1.78
CA THR A 61 2.55 -1.74 -3.21
C THR A 61 3.08 -3.07 -3.75
N ASP A 62 2.96 -3.29 -5.04
CA ASP A 62 3.61 -4.40 -5.76
C ASP A 62 5.15 -4.38 -5.65
N LYS A 63 5.74 -3.22 -5.30
CA LYS A 63 7.19 -3.03 -5.18
C LYS A 63 7.79 -3.49 -3.85
N VAL A 64 7.00 -4.11 -2.98
CA VAL A 64 7.49 -4.62 -1.68
C VAL A 64 8.39 -5.84 -1.84
N TYR A 65 8.31 -6.54 -2.96
CA TYR A 65 9.06 -7.76 -3.21
C TYR A 65 10.53 -7.51 -3.54
N GLU A 66 11.38 -8.48 -3.24
CA GLU A 66 12.70 -8.54 -3.83
C GLU A 66 12.58 -8.75 -5.33
N ASN A 67 13.09 -7.79 -6.12
CA ASN A 67 13.01 -7.87 -7.58
C ASN A 67 14.05 -8.86 -8.13
N LYS A 68 13.57 -9.99 -8.61
CA LYS A 68 14.40 -11.08 -9.17
C LYS A 68 14.57 -11.00 -10.69
N GLU A 69 14.00 -9.99 -11.35
CA GLU A 69 14.04 -9.79 -12.81
C GLU A 69 13.67 -11.07 -13.61
N TRP A 70 12.70 -11.84 -13.12
CA TRP A 70 12.22 -13.05 -13.76
C TRP A 70 10.90 -12.85 -14.51
N GLU A 71 10.50 -13.87 -15.29
CA GLU A 71 9.29 -13.81 -16.15
C GLU A 71 7.97 -14.01 -15.37
N TRP A 72 8.04 -14.48 -14.13
CA TRP A 72 6.87 -14.86 -13.34
C TRP A 72 6.37 -13.69 -12.49
N GLY A 73 5.06 -13.64 -12.33
CA GLY A 73 4.45 -12.75 -11.32
C GLY A 73 4.82 -13.18 -9.90
N TYR A 74 4.93 -12.20 -8.99
CA TYR A 74 5.21 -12.47 -7.57
C TYR A 74 3.96 -12.99 -6.86
N ARG A 75 4.15 -13.97 -5.99
CA ARG A 75 3.12 -14.50 -5.10
C ARG A 75 3.17 -13.81 -3.76
N GLU A 76 2.08 -13.84 -3.02
CA GLU A 76 1.95 -13.14 -1.74
C GLU A 76 2.90 -13.64 -0.64
N ASN A 77 3.45 -14.83 -0.78
CA ASN A 77 4.44 -15.42 0.13
C ASN A 77 5.90 -15.23 -0.30
N GLU A 78 6.16 -14.49 -1.37
CA GLU A 78 7.52 -14.17 -1.82
C GLU A 78 8.20 -13.17 -0.88
N GLU A 79 9.54 -13.14 -0.96
CA GLU A 79 10.39 -12.33 -0.10
C GLU A 79 10.15 -10.83 -0.25
N LEU A 80 10.04 -10.14 0.89
CA LEU A 80 9.85 -8.70 0.96
C LEU A 80 11.20 -8.01 1.11
N ASN A 81 11.67 -7.35 0.05
CA ASN A 81 12.91 -6.59 0.05
C ASN A 81 12.91 -5.53 -1.06
N GLY A 82 12.01 -4.56 -0.97
CA GLY A 82 11.95 -3.47 -1.94
C GLY A 82 13.27 -2.73 -2.07
N PHE A 83 13.67 -2.42 -3.30
CA PHE A 83 15.02 -1.94 -3.62
C PHE A 83 15.25 -0.47 -3.25
N ASP A 84 14.34 0.42 -3.63
CA ASP A 84 14.47 1.85 -3.34
C ASP A 84 13.89 2.21 -1.95
N PRO A 85 14.20 3.42 -1.40
CA PRO A 85 13.74 3.77 -0.05
C PRO A 85 12.22 3.76 0.12
N TYR A 86 11.45 4.13 -0.92
CA TYR A 86 9.99 4.01 -0.90
C TYR A 86 9.55 2.55 -0.83
N SER A 87 10.02 1.73 -1.77
CA SER A 87 9.68 0.30 -1.87
C SER A 87 10.07 -0.43 -0.58
N ASN A 88 11.28 -0.18 -0.07
CA ASN A 88 11.76 -0.76 1.18
C ASN A 88 10.94 -0.29 2.39
N SER A 89 10.57 0.98 2.47
CA SER A 89 9.71 1.47 3.55
C SER A 89 8.34 0.79 3.56
N LYS A 90 7.80 0.44 2.39
CA LYS A 90 6.56 -0.33 2.28
C LYS A 90 6.75 -1.81 2.65
N SER A 91 7.89 -2.42 2.32
CA SER A 91 8.26 -3.75 2.83
C SER A 91 8.35 -3.75 4.36
N CYS A 92 9.01 -2.75 4.94
CA CYS A 92 9.09 -2.58 6.40
C CYS A 92 7.69 -2.38 7.03
N SER A 93 6.80 -1.61 6.38
CA SER A 93 5.42 -1.43 6.82
C SER A 93 4.66 -2.78 6.91
N GLU A 94 4.86 -3.69 5.95
CA GLU A 94 4.28 -5.03 5.99
C GLU A 94 4.89 -5.90 7.10
N LEU A 95 6.21 -5.86 7.26
CA LEU A 95 6.88 -6.61 8.32
C LEU A 95 6.41 -6.14 9.72
N VAL A 96 6.27 -4.83 9.92
CA VAL A 96 5.70 -4.26 11.15
C VAL A 96 4.26 -4.70 11.35
N THR A 97 3.44 -4.65 10.30
CA THR A 97 2.03 -5.10 10.35
C THR A 97 1.93 -6.58 10.75
N SER A 98 2.75 -7.43 10.14
CA SER A 98 2.83 -8.86 10.48
C SER A 98 3.29 -9.09 11.93
N CYS A 99 4.29 -8.34 12.39
CA CYS A 99 4.77 -8.41 13.76
C CYS A 99 3.67 -8.03 14.76
N TYR A 100 3.01 -6.90 14.56
CA TYR A 100 1.91 -6.46 15.44
C TYR A 100 0.74 -7.44 15.44
N HIS A 101 0.38 -7.99 14.28
CA HIS A 101 -0.66 -9.02 14.21
C HIS A 101 -0.32 -10.22 15.08
N LYS A 102 0.87 -10.79 14.89
CA LYS A 102 1.31 -12.01 15.60
C LYS A 102 1.50 -11.78 17.10
N SER A 103 1.95 -10.59 17.48
CA SER A 103 2.33 -10.30 18.87
C SER A 103 1.17 -9.78 19.73
N PHE A 104 0.17 -9.14 19.11
CA PHE A 104 -0.88 -8.44 19.86
C PHE A 104 -2.28 -8.61 19.27
N LEU A 105 -2.45 -8.34 17.97
CA LEU A 105 -3.79 -8.13 17.40
C LEU A 105 -4.55 -9.45 17.16
N ALA A 106 -3.84 -10.57 17.00
CA ALA A 106 -4.45 -11.88 16.87
C ALA A 106 -5.24 -12.25 18.14
N ASP A 107 -4.64 -12.04 19.31
CA ASP A 107 -5.29 -12.28 20.61
C ASP A 107 -6.45 -11.31 20.87
N MET A 108 -6.40 -10.12 20.29
CA MET A 108 -7.48 -9.13 20.32
C MET A 108 -8.61 -9.42 19.31
N ASN A 109 -8.51 -10.51 18.55
CA ASN A 109 -9.46 -10.89 17.51
C ASN A 109 -9.57 -9.87 16.34
N VAL A 110 -8.55 -9.07 16.07
CA VAL A 110 -8.48 -8.16 14.93
C VAL A 110 -8.04 -8.94 13.69
N ALA A 111 -8.84 -8.91 12.63
CA ALA A 111 -8.45 -9.40 11.31
C ALA A 111 -7.52 -8.37 10.64
N VAL A 112 -6.36 -8.83 10.18
CA VAL A 112 -5.32 -7.96 9.61
C VAL A 112 -4.93 -8.45 8.23
N SER A 113 -5.01 -7.57 7.23
CA SER A 113 -4.57 -7.86 5.86
C SER A 113 -3.65 -6.78 5.33
N THR A 114 -2.84 -7.15 4.34
CA THR A 114 -2.13 -6.21 3.46
C THR A 114 -2.64 -6.32 2.03
N ALA A 115 -2.69 -5.21 1.30
CA ALA A 115 -3.08 -5.17 -0.10
C ALA A 115 -2.00 -4.48 -0.93
N ARG A 116 -1.43 -5.22 -1.88
CA ARG A 116 -0.30 -4.83 -2.72
C ARG A 116 -0.82 -4.49 -4.11
N ALA A 117 -1.13 -3.22 -4.33
CA ALA A 117 -1.56 -2.75 -5.64
C ALA A 117 -0.38 -2.29 -6.50
N GLY A 118 -0.48 -2.52 -7.81
CA GLY A 118 0.43 -1.99 -8.81
C GLY A 118 0.15 -0.52 -9.12
N ASN A 119 0.38 -0.13 -10.38
CA ASN A 119 0.16 1.24 -10.82
C ASN A 119 -1.33 1.57 -10.92
N VAL A 120 -1.76 2.59 -10.20
CA VAL A 120 -3.16 3.03 -10.14
C VAL A 120 -3.31 4.34 -10.91
N ILE A 121 -4.33 4.42 -11.77
CA ILE A 121 -4.68 5.61 -12.57
C ILE A 121 -6.03 6.12 -12.11
N GLY A 122 -6.13 7.44 -11.88
CA GLY A 122 -7.39 8.08 -11.52
C GLY A 122 -7.33 9.58 -11.78
N GLY A 123 -8.49 10.21 -11.76
CA GLY A 123 -8.59 11.67 -11.84
C GLY A 123 -7.99 12.34 -10.61
N GLY A 124 -7.48 13.58 -10.79
CA GLY A 124 -6.95 14.38 -9.69
C GLY A 124 -5.50 14.08 -9.31
N ASP A 125 -4.80 13.19 -10.00
CA ASP A 125 -3.37 12.97 -9.81
C ASP A 125 -2.56 13.98 -10.63
N PHE A 126 -1.93 14.93 -9.94
CA PHE A 126 -1.08 15.95 -10.53
C PHE A 126 0.39 15.83 -10.09
N ALA A 127 0.75 14.73 -9.43
CA ALA A 127 2.11 14.55 -8.93
C ALA A 127 3.14 14.55 -10.08
N ALA A 128 4.28 15.19 -9.85
CA ALA A 128 5.42 15.13 -10.75
C ALA A 128 6.06 13.72 -10.69
N ASP A 129 6.82 13.39 -11.71
CA ASP A 129 7.54 12.11 -11.85
C ASP A 129 6.64 10.87 -11.90
N ARG A 130 5.36 11.06 -12.18
CA ARG A 130 4.42 10.00 -12.54
C ARG A 130 4.12 10.04 -14.03
N ILE A 131 4.24 8.91 -14.70
CA ILE A 131 4.20 8.83 -16.17
C ILE A 131 2.90 9.41 -16.75
N ILE A 132 1.73 9.08 -16.22
CA ILE A 132 0.46 9.57 -16.76
C ILE A 132 0.28 11.08 -16.59
N PRO A 133 0.44 11.67 -15.36
CA PRO A 133 0.44 13.12 -15.19
C PRO A 133 1.49 13.84 -16.04
N ASP A 134 2.71 13.28 -16.15
CA ASP A 134 3.77 13.88 -16.96
C ASP A 134 3.44 13.86 -18.45
N CYS A 135 2.90 12.78 -18.97
CA CYS A 135 2.42 12.71 -20.36
C CYS A 135 1.33 13.75 -20.66
N ILE A 136 0.34 13.88 -19.76
CA ILE A 136 -0.74 14.86 -19.91
C ILE A 136 -0.18 16.30 -19.90
N ARG A 137 0.72 16.62 -18.96
CA ARG A 137 1.37 17.94 -18.91
C ARG A 137 2.14 18.26 -20.17
N SER A 138 2.94 17.31 -20.67
CA SER A 138 3.71 17.47 -21.89
C SER A 138 2.81 17.70 -23.10
N ALA A 139 1.75 16.90 -23.25
CA ALA A 139 0.78 17.05 -24.33
C ALA A 139 0.04 18.40 -24.30
N MET A 140 -0.39 18.86 -23.11
CA MET A 140 -1.04 20.15 -22.95
C MET A 140 -0.10 21.33 -23.27
N GLN A 141 1.20 21.16 -23.07
CA GLN A 141 2.23 22.16 -23.39
C GLN A 141 2.80 22.01 -24.81
N GLN A 142 2.27 21.07 -25.61
CA GLN A 142 2.79 20.74 -26.95
C GLN A 142 4.30 20.42 -26.94
N LYS A 143 4.77 19.76 -25.89
CA LYS A 143 6.15 19.28 -25.73
C LYS A 143 6.24 17.78 -25.97
N ASP A 144 7.44 17.32 -26.29
CA ASP A 144 7.72 15.91 -26.43
C ASP A 144 7.49 15.17 -25.12
N ILE A 145 6.89 13.97 -25.22
CA ILE A 145 6.70 13.06 -24.09
C ILE A 145 7.97 12.23 -23.93
N ILE A 146 8.73 12.48 -22.86
CA ILE A 146 9.98 11.77 -22.58
C ILE A 146 9.68 10.55 -21.70
N VAL A 147 9.82 9.36 -22.28
CA VAL A 147 9.69 8.08 -21.56
C VAL A 147 11.08 7.59 -21.16
N ARG A 148 11.35 7.56 -19.85
CA ARG A 148 12.68 7.22 -19.31
C ARG A 148 13.05 5.74 -19.45
N ASN A 149 12.05 4.85 -19.32
CA ASN A 149 12.22 3.40 -19.47
C ASN A 149 11.08 2.82 -20.31
N PRO A 150 11.19 2.86 -21.66
CA PRO A 150 10.11 2.45 -22.57
C PRO A 150 9.81 0.95 -22.57
N TYR A 151 10.74 0.12 -22.10
CA TYR A 151 10.60 -1.33 -22.07
C TYR A 151 10.07 -1.88 -20.75
N SER A 152 9.82 -1.02 -19.76
CA SER A 152 9.30 -1.44 -18.46
C SER A 152 7.82 -1.78 -18.57
N THR A 153 7.46 -2.99 -18.20
CA THR A 153 6.06 -3.42 -18.05
C THR A 153 5.53 -3.02 -16.68
N ARG A 154 4.26 -2.59 -16.61
CA ARG A 154 3.61 -2.17 -15.36
C ARG A 154 2.14 -2.57 -15.37
N PRO A 155 1.62 -3.11 -14.26
CA PRO A 155 0.21 -3.47 -14.13
C PRO A 155 -0.62 -2.23 -13.83
N TYR A 156 -1.10 -1.54 -14.88
CA TYR A 156 -1.97 -0.37 -14.71
C TYR A 156 -3.43 -0.79 -14.50
N GLN A 157 -4.09 -0.15 -13.53
CA GLN A 157 -5.50 -0.35 -13.25
C GLN A 157 -6.18 0.98 -12.89
N HIS A 158 -7.48 1.07 -13.13
CA HIS A 158 -8.25 2.24 -12.71
C HIS A 158 -8.43 2.25 -11.19
N VAL A 159 -8.40 3.42 -10.57
CA VAL A 159 -8.43 3.58 -9.09
C VAL A 159 -9.65 2.90 -8.43
N LEU A 160 -10.76 2.80 -9.11
CA LEU A 160 -11.95 2.13 -8.57
C LEU A 160 -11.75 0.61 -8.38
N GLU A 161 -10.92 -0.04 -9.19
CA GLU A 161 -10.68 -1.47 -9.07
C GLU A 161 -9.99 -1.83 -7.75
N PRO A 162 -8.81 -1.26 -7.42
CA PRO A 162 -8.19 -1.56 -6.13
C PRO A 162 -9.03 -1.06 -4.95
N VAL A 163 -9.74 0.06 -5.06
CA VAL A 163 -10.62 0.55 -3.99
C VAL A 163 -11.74 -0.44 -3.70
N VAL A 164 -12.39 -0.99 -4.73
CA VAL A 164 -13.41 -2.04 -4.56
C VAL A 164 -12.79 -3.29 -3.92
N ALA A 165 -11.61 -3.73 -4.38
CA ALA A 165 -10.90 -4.86 -3.78
C ALA A 165 -10.61 -4.62 -2.29
N TYR A 166 -10.16 -3.42 -1.90
CA TYR A 166 -9.90 -3.08 -0.50
C TYR A 166 -11.19 -3.15 0.35
N LEU A 167 -12.30 -2.66 -0.16
CA LEU A 167 -13.60 -2.74 0.52
C LEU A 167 -14.05 -4.20 0.68
N MET A 168 -13.88 -5.02 -0.36
CA MET A 168 -14.24 -6.45 -0.33
C MET A 168 -13.37 -7.21 0.69
N ILE A 169 -12.05 -6.99 0.70
CA ILE A 169 -11.14 -7.61 1.68
C ILE A 169 -11.56 -7.22 3.09
N ALA A 170 -11.74 -5.93 3.34
CA ALA A 170 -12.11 -5.42 4.67
C ALA A 170 -13.47 -5.96 5.15
N GLN A 171 -14.45 -6.08 4.26
CA GLN A 171 -15.75 -6.66 4.56
C GLN A 171 -15.65 -8.16 4.81
N ALA A 172 -14.97 -8.91 3.95
CA ALA A 172 -14.84 -10.35 4.06
C ALA A 172 -14.16 -10.74 5.38
N GLN A 173 -13.02 -10.12 5.71
CA GLN A 173 -12.30 -10.41 6.95
C GLN A 173 -13.01 -9.91 8.21
N TYR A 174 -13.84 -8.86 8.10
CA TYR A 174 -14.71 -8.41 9.20
C TYR A 174 -15.77 -9.45 9.54
N MET A 175 -16.34 -10.10 8.52
CA MET A 175 -17.34 -11.14 8.69
C MET A 175 -16.74 -12.48 9.12
N ASP A 176 -15.59 -12.86 8.56
CA ASP A 176 -14.89 -14.10 8.89
C ASP A 176 -13.38 -13.92 8.74
N ARG A 177 -12.66 -14.00 9.86
CA ARG A 177 -11.22 -13.79 9.94
C ARG A 177 -10.37 -14.76 9.09
N LYS A 178 -10.93 -15.87 8.60
CA LYS A 178 -10.20 -16.75 7.67
C LYS A 178 -9.82 -16.07 6.36
N TYR A 179 -10.49 -14.96 6.03
CA TYR A 179 -10.16 -14.11 4.86
C TYR A 179 -9.10 -13.05 5.16
N ALA A 180 -8.52 -13.03 6.36
CA ALA A 180 -7.36 -12.18 6.62
C ALA A 180 -6.09 -12.77 5.98
N GLY A 181 -5.27 -11.92 5.37
CA GLY A 181 -4.04 -12.35 4.70
C GLY A 181 -3.40 -11.27 3.83
N ASN A 182 -2.43 -11.66 3.04
CA ASN A 182 -1.79 -10.77 2.09
C ASN A 182 -2.41 -10.97 0.70
N TYR A 183 -2.65 -9.88 -0.02
CA TYR A 183 -3.32 -9.90 -1.32
C TYR A 183 -2.55 -9.08 -2.34
N ASN A 184 -2.24 -9.67 -3.48
CA ASN A 184 -1.88 -8.93 -4.68
C ASN A 184 -3.15 -8.40 -5.35
N VAL A 185 -3.17 -7.12 -5.67
CA VAL A 185 -4.31 -6.45 -6.31
C VAL A 185 -3.84 -5.86 -7.64
N GLY A 186 -4.25 -6.44 -8.73
CA GLY A 186 -3.84 -6.06 -10.07
C GLY A 186 -4.90 -6.39 -11.11
N PRO A 187 -4.70 -5.93 -12.35
CA PRO A 187 -5.58 -6.30 -13.46
C PRO A 187 -5.48 -7.80 -13.74
N ASP A 188 -6.55 -8.36 -14.29
CA ASP A 188 -6.51 -9.70 -14.85
C ASP A 188 -5.53 -9.74 -16.03
N THR A 189 -4.62 -10.69 -16.02
CA THR A 189 -3.59 -10.86 -17.06
C THR A 189 -3.93 -11.99 -18.04
N SER A 190 -5.14 -12.55 -17.96
CA SER A 190 -5.62 -13.59 -18.87
C SER A 190 -6.11 -13.04 -20.21
#